data_02509973946f693f8b75faf5d24e186b
#
_entry.id   02509973946f693f8b75faf5d24e186b
#
_cell.length_a   1.000
_cell.length_b   1.000
_cell.length_c   1.000
_cell.angle_alpha   90.00
_cell.angle_beta   90.00
_cell.angle_gamma   90.00
#
_symmetry.space_group_name_H-M   'P 1'
#
loop_
_entity.id
_entity.type
_entity.pdbx_description
1 polymer ?
#
loop_
_entity_poly.entity_id
_entity_poly.type
_entity_poly.pdbx_seq_one_letter_code
_entity_poly.pdbx_strand_id
1 'polypeptide(L)'
;NYRPKKSAQYGLALRKEDYEDEKERFKWGFIASSDTHTARAGHGFKQLLRVGGTEARGAVSARWRKLLNDVTAEKTESGLRTLEELNELTGVSAIDVERQASFWSLGGLMAVHSSGRDRESIWQAMKRKEVYATTGHRILLHFDLIDGDSLNPMGSFIESTSNPTFRVKAMGSFKQLPGCPDYVHDALTEKKLQKIANGECNHPSDERYRLERIEVIKITPQNSKTELPSRLIMDA
;
A
#
# COMPACT_ATOMS: atom_id res chain seq x y z
N ASN A 1 12.45 5.98 9.58
CA ASN A 1 11.88 6.41 10.87
C ASN A 1 10.85 5.40 11.38
N TYR A 2 11.34 4.27 11.87
CA TYR A 2 10.47 3.30 12.53
C TYR A 2 9.99 3.86 13.87
N ARG A 3 8.67 4.01 14.01
CA ARG A 3 8.02 4.45 15.24
C ARG A 3 7.01 3.39 15.67
N PRO A 4 7.32 2.54 16.64
CA PRO A 4 6.44 1.43 17.04
C PRO A 4 5.00 1.84 17.31
N LYS A 5 4.79 2.95 18.01
CA LYS A 5 3.46 3.49 18.30
C LYS A 5 2.65 3.98 17.08
N LYS A 6 3.26 4.03 15.88
CA LYS A 6 2.60 4.34 14.62
C LYS A 6 2.37 3.11 13.75
N SER A 7 2.73 1.92 14.21
CA SER A 7 2.47 0.68 13.47
C SER A 7 1.00 0.26 13.61
N ALA A 8 0.50 -0.40 12.57
CA ALA A 8 -0.82 -1.01 12.61
C ALA A 8 -0.93 -2.10 13.69
N GLN A 9 0.14 -2.85 13.89
CA GLN A 9 0.24 -3.86 14.95
C GLN A 9 0.03 -3.26 16.34
N TYR A 10 0.68 -2.12 16.62
CA TYR A 10 0.46 -1.39 17.86
C TYR A 10 -1.01 -0.97 18.03
N GLY A 11 -1.62 -0.40 16.99
CA GLY A 11 -3.03 -0.01 17.01
C GLY A 11 -3.96 -1.21 17.28
N LEU A 12 -3.70 -2.37 16.68
CA LEU A 12 -4.49 -3.59 16.91
C LEU A 12 -4.33 -4.14 18.34
N ALA A 13 -3.19 -3.87 19.00
CA ALA A 13 -2.96 -4.25 20.38
C ALA A 13 -3.64 -3.33 21.40
N LEU A 14 -4.04 -2.13 21.00
CA LEU A 14 -4.73 -1.20 21.89
C LEU A 14 -6.14 -1.67 22.21
N ARG A 15 -6.55 -1.42 23.44
CA ARG A 15 -7.90 -1.63 23.95
C ARG A 15 -8.41 -0.34 24.56
N LYS A 16 -9.70 -0.03 24.34
CA LYS A 16 -10.37 1.10 24.99
C LYS A 16 -10.76 0.69 26.42
N GLU A 17 -10.45 1.55 27.38
CA GLU A 17 -10.52 1.22 28.78
C GLU A 17 -11.72 1.81 29.52
N ASP A 18 -12.41 2.81 28.91
CA ASP A 18 -13.39 3.63 29.60
C ASP A 18 -14.82 3.08 29.60
N TYR A 19 -15.03 1.89 29.04
CA TYR A 19 -16.33 1.26 28.99
C TYR A 19 -16.35 -0.06 29.78
N GLU A 20 -17.33 -0.17 30.66
CA GLU A 20 -17.60 -1.38 31.45
C GLU A 20 -17.95 -2.59 30.56
N ASP A 21 -18.47 -2.32 29.36
CA ASP A 21 -18.68 -3.32 28.33
C ASP A 21 -17.39 -3.56 27.55
N GLU A 22 -16.70 -4.56 28.02
CA GLU A 22 -15.69 -5.37 27.40
C GLU A 22 -15.39 -5.09 25.92
N LYS A 23 -14.17 -4.78 25.59
CA LYS A 23 -13.59 -5.27 24.34
C LYS A 23 -13.72 -4.36 23.11
N GLU A 24 -13.96 -3.07 23.25
CA GLU A 24 -13.77 -2.19 22.10
C GLU A 24 -12.28 -2.12 21.74
N ARG A 25 -11.93 -2.76 20.67
CA ARG A 25 -10.61 -2.75 20.05
C ARG A 25 -10.72 -2.50 18.57
N PHE A 26 -9.64 -2.03 17.98
CA PHE A 26 -9.59 -1.89 16.53
C PHE A 26 -9.61 -3.26 15.84
N LYS A 27 -10.51 -3.40 14.86
CA LYS A 27 -10.65 -4.59 14.03
C LYS A 27 -10.59 -4.16 12.56
N TRP A 28 -9.40 -3.79 12.12
CA TRP A 28 -9.19 -3.24 10.78
C TRP A 28 -9.08 -4.34 9.73
N GLY A 29 -9.49 -4.01 8.48
CA GLY A 29 -8.91 -4.56 7.28
C GLY A 29 -7.82 -3.62 6.80
N PHE A 30 -6.84 -4.13 6.08
CA PHE A 30 -5.72 -3.35 5.59
C PHE A 30 -5.84 -3.09 4.11
N ILE A 31 -5.73 -1.83 3.73
CA ILE A 31 -5.64 -1.39 2.34
C ILE A 31 -4.38 -0.54 2.18
N ALA A 32 -3.87 -0.48 0.97
CA ALA A 32 -2.79 0.42 0.60
C ALA A 32 -3.11 1.09 -0.73
N SER A 33 -2.48 2.21 -0.97
CA SER A 33 -2.60 2.94 -2.24
C SER A 33 -1.28 3.58 -2.63
N SER A 34 -1.23 4.09 -3.85
CA SER A 34 -0.07 4.80 -4.38
C SER A 34 -0.04 6.28 -4.03
N ASP A 35 -1.11 6.79 -3.41
CA ASP A 35 -1.34 8.22 -3.19
C ASP A 35 -1.32 9.04 -4.50
N THR A 36 -1.69 8.41 -5.61
CA THR A 36 -1.74 9.07 -6.91
C THR A 36 -2.94 10.00 -7.02
N HIS A 37 -2.71 11.26 -7.38
CA HIS A 37 -3.73 12.28 -7.58
C HIS A 37 -4.13 12.45 -9.06
N THR A 38 -3.66 11.57 -9.93
CA THR A 38 -3.91 11.63 -11.39
C THR A 38 -5.06 10.72 -11.85
N ALA A 39 -5.81 10.10 -10.94
CA ALA A 39 -6.88 9.13 -11.21
C ALA A 39 -6.43 7.91 -12.07
N ARG A 40 -5.15 7.56 -12.02
CA ARG A 40 -4.59 6.40 -12.71
C ARG A 40 -4.41 5.25 -11.74
N ALA A 41 -5.34 4.30 -11.76
CA ALA A 41 -5.27 3.13 -10.90
C ALA A 41 -3.98 2.32 -11.15
N GLY A 42 -3.30 1.92 -10.07
CA GLY A 42 -2.07 1.14 -10.13
C GLY A 42 -0.82 1.90 -10.56
N HIS A 43 -0.91 3.20 -10.80
CA HIS A 43 0.20 4.04 -11.25
C HIS A 43 1.34 4.18 -10.20
N GLY A 44 1.08 3.88 -8.95
CA GLY A 44 2.10 3.89 -7.90
C GLY A 44 3.10 2.74 -7.95
N PHE A 45 2.91 1.75 -8.83
CA PHE A 45 3.88 0.70 -9.03
C PHE A 45 5.04 1.21 -9.88
N LYS A 46 6.19 1.41 -9.26
CA LYS A 46 7.33 2.14 -9.81
C LYS A 46 8.54 1.22 -9.97
N GLN A 47 8.35 0.06 -10.56
CA GLN A 47 9.42 -0.93 -10.68
C GLN A 47 10.52 -0.49 -11.67
N LEU A 48 10.15 0.13 -12.78
CA LEU A 48 11.06 0.49 -13.85
C LEU A 48 11.39 1.98 -13.88
N LEU A 49 10.40 2.84 -14.08
CA LEU A 49 10.59 4.28 -14.25
C LEU A 49 10.02 5.04 -13.04
N ARG A 50 10.68 4.93 -11.91
CA ARG A 50 10.18 5.46 -10.63
C ARG A 50 9.88 6.96 -10.66
N VAL A 51 10.73 7.74 -11.29
CA VAL A 51 10.56 9.20 -11.35
C VAL A 51 9.44 9.61 -12.29
N GLY A 52 9.39 9.02 -13.49
CA GLY A 52 8.38 9.36 -14.50
C GLY A 52 6.95 9.03 -14.08
N GLY A 53 6.77 7.99 -13.25
CA GLY A 53 5.46 7.53 -12.76
C GLY A 53 4.95 8.25 -11.52
N THR A 54 5.70 9.19 -10.97
CA THR A 54 5.33 9.91 -9.74
C THR A 54 4.74 11.28 -10.04
N GLU A 55 4.08 11.85 -9.05
CA GLU A 55 3.67 13.25 -9.07
C GLU A 55 4.84 14.21 -8.84
N ALA A 56 5.98 13.69 -8.43
CA ALA A 56 7.21 14.44 -8.16
C ALA A 56 7.93 14.98 -9.40
N ARG A 57 7.40 14.74 -10.60
CA ARG A 57 7.97 15.26 -11.85
C ARG A 57 7.84 16.77 -12.07
N GLY A 58 7.22 17.45 -11.09
CA GLY A 58 7.07 18.90 -11.09
C GLY A 58 5.91 19.42 -11.94
N ALA A 59 5.88 20.73 -12.14
CA ALA A 59 4.81 21.40 -12.85
C ALA A 59 4.71 20.98 -14.31
N VAL A 60 3.48 20.75 -14.80
CA VAL A 60 3.20 20.25 -16.15
C VAL A 60 3.51 21.24 -17.27
N SER A 61 3.76 22.52 -16.94
CA SER A 61 4.12 23.54 -17.92
C SER A 61 4.99 24.64 -17.31
N ALA A 62 5.72 25.37 -18.15
CA ALA A 62 6.52 26.50 -17.73
C ALA A 62 5.71 27.60 -17.01
N ARG A 63 4.45 27.78 -17.43
CA ARG A 63 3.52 28.73 -16.79
C ARG A 63 3.21 28.31 -15.35
N TRP A 64 2.88 27.05 -15.13
CA TRP A 64 2.61 26.52 -13.80
C TRP A 64 3.85 26.51 -12.94
N ARG A 65 5.02 26.18 -13.50
CA ARG A 65 6.30 26.24 -12.80
C ARG A 65 6.57 27.64 -12.24
N LYS A 66 6.36 28.65 -13.07
CA LYS A 66 6.54 30.04 -12.63
C LYS A 66 5.52 30.47 -11.59
N LEU A 67 4.24 30.03 -11.74
CA LEU A 67 3.15 30.38 -10.82
C LEU A 67 3.35 29.72 -9.45
N LEU A 68 3.76 28.48 -9.41
CA LEU A 68 3.94 27.71 -8.19
C LEU A 68 5.31 27.94 -7.55
N ASN A 69 6.14 28.78 -8.15
CA ASN A 69 7.53 28.94 -7.74
C ASN A 69 8.24 27.59 -7.62
N ASP A 70 8.00 26.74 -8.62
CA ASP A 70 8.39 25.34 -8.63
C ASP A 70 9.91 25.23 -8.59
N VAL A 71 10.41 24.93 -7.42
CA VAL A 71 11.81 24.60 -7.13
C VAL A 71 12.13 23.14 -7.45
N THR A 72 11.41 22.56 -8.40
CA THR A 72 11.64 21.18 -8.80
C THR A 72 13.14 20.96 -8.93
N ALA A 73 13.63 20.08 -8.11
CA ALA A 73 15.02 19.74 -8.10
C ALA A 73 15.40 19.25 -9.50
N GLU A 74 16.29 19.95 -10.15
CA GLU A 74 16.96 19.46 -11.35
C GLU A 74 17.70 18.15 -11.05
N LYS A 75 17.89 17.87 -9.74
CA LYS A 75 18.58 16.69 -9.22
C LYS A 75 17.65 15.85 -8.39
N THR A 76 17.47 14.60 -8.78
CA THR A 76 16.74 13.56 -8.05
C THR A 76 17.63 12.86 -7.02
N GLU A 77 18.54 13.58 -6.40
CA GLU A 77 19.44 13.05 -5.39
C GLU A 77 18.88 13.24 -3.99
N SER A 78 19.04 12.22 -3.16
CA SER A 78 18.72 12.32 -1.75
C SER A 78 19.70 13.27 -1.08
N GLY A 79 19.19 14.24 -0.35
CA GLY A 79 19.98 15.20 0.42
C GLY A 79 19.42 15.38 1.83
N LEU A 80 20.31 15.71 2.76
CA LEU A 80 19.90 16.20 4.07
C LEU A 80 19.49 17.66 3.93
N ARG A 81 18.35 18.00 4.51
CA ARG A 81 17.90 19.38 4.69
C ARG A 81 18.10 19.78 6.13
N THR A 82 18.63 20.97 6.34
CA THR A 82 18.70 21.56 7.69
C THR A 82 17.31 22.05 8.13
N LEU A 83 17.15 22.25 9.43
CA LEU A 83 15.90 22.80 9.96
C LEU A 83 15.64 24.23 9.45
N GLU A 84 16.68 24.99 9.21
CA GLU A 84 16.63 26.34 8.66
C GLU A 84 16.11 26.32 7.23
N GLU A 85 16.68 25.48 6.37
CA GLU A 85 16.20 25.27 4.99
C GLU A 85 14.73 24.83 4.93
N LEU A 86 14.29 23.98 5.87
CA LEU A 86 12.89 23.54 5.94
C LEU A 86 11.95 24.67 6.41
N ASN A 87 12.42 25.55 7.29
CA ASN A 87 11.63 26.69 7.77
C ASN A 87 11.50 27.79 6.70
N GLU A 88 12.42 27.85 5.76
CA GLU A 88 12.35 28.78 4.61
C GLU A 88 11.37 28.30 3.53
N LEU A 89 10.99 27.00 3.54
CA LEU A 89 10.01 26.46 2.62
C LEU A 89 8.61 26.96 2.99
N THR A 90 7.98 27.66 2.08
CA THR A 90 6.63 28.19 2.28
C THR A 90 5.63 27.61 1.27
N GLY A 91 4.40 27.40 1.73
CA GLY A 91 3.28 27.04 0.85
C GLY A 91 3.51 25.75 0.05
N VAL A 92 3.40 25.87 -1.27
CA VAL A 92 3.47 24.73 -2.21
C VAL A 92 4.84 24.08 -2.21
N SER A 93 5.92 24.85 -1.98
CA SER A 93 7.28 24.31 -1.97
C SER A 93 7.51 23.28 -0.87
N ALA A 94 6.89 23.45 0.31
CA ALA A 94 7.00 22.49 1.39
C ALA A 94 6.29 21.16 1.05
N ILE A 95 5.12 21.24 0.42
CA ILE A 95 4.36 20.07 -0.03
C ILE A 95 5.11 19.33 -1.13
N ASP A 96 5.76 20.06 -2.03
CA ASP A 96 6.49 19.49 -3.16
C ASP A 96 7.72 18.70 -2.71
N VAL A 97 8.43 19.19 -1.70
CA VAL A 97 9.57 18.46 -1.10
C VAL A 97 9.11 17.13 -0.48
N GLU A 98 7.97 17.11 0.20
CA GLU A 98 7.42 15.88 0.76
C GLU A 98 7.01 14.89 -0.33
N ARG A 99 6.37 15.35 -1.39
CA ARG A 99 5.96 14.52 -2.53
C ARG A 99 7.13 13.96 -3.31
N GLN A 100 8.20 14.71 -3.48
CA GLN A 100 9.40 14.23 -4.15
C GLN A 100 10.00 13.00 -3.46
N ALA A 101 9.91 12.90 -2.15
CA ALA A 101 10.35 11.73 -1.40
C ALA A 101 9.55 10.45 -1.73
N SER A 102 8.34 10.57 -2.27
CA SER A 102 7.46 9.43 -2.56
C SER A 102 8.00 8.53 -3.68
N PHE A 103 8.85 9.01 -4.57
CA PHE A 103 9.42 8.19 -5.65
C PHE A 103 10.50 7.20 -5.18
N TRP A 104 11.00 7.33 -3.95
CA TRP A 104 11.97 6.41 -3.37
C TRP A 104 11.35 5.06 -2.98
N SER A 105 10.03 4.99 -2.83
CA SER A 105 9.32 3.78 -2.49
C SER A 105 8.30 3.41 -3.56
N LEU A 106 7.96 2.13 -3.65
CA LEU A 106 6.83 1.68 -4.43
C LEU A 106 5.53 2.15 -3.75
N GLY A 107 4.55 2.53 -4.55
CA GLY A 107 3.21 2.78 -4.07
C GLY A 107 2.51 1.48 -3.67
N GLY A 108 1.66 1.56 -2.65
CA GLY A 108 0.87 0.42 -2.22
C GLY A 108 -0.25 0.06 -3.20
N LEU A 109 -0.70 -1.19 -3.12
CA LEU A 109 -1.89 -1.69 -3.81
C LEU A 109 -2.80 -2.40 -2.82
N MET A 110 -4.10 -2.27 -3.04
CA MET A 110 -5.13 -3.03 -2.36
C MET A 110 -5.56 -4.21 -3.23
N ALA A 111 -5.71 -5.36 -2.62
CA ALA A 111 -6.36 -6.51 -3.22
C ALA A 111 -7.67 -6.83 -2.46
N VAL A 112 -8.67 -7.31 -3.19
CA VAL A 112 -10.00 -7.61 -2.67
C VAL A 112 -10.40 -9.01 -3.13
N HIS A 113 -10.81 -9.87 -2.20
CA HIS A 113 -11.43 -11.15 -2.51
C HIS A 113 -12.92 -10.95 -2.75
N SER A 114 -13.30 -10.80 -4.00
CA SER A 114 -14.68 -10.54 -4.40
C SER A 114 -15.21 -11.65 -5.31
N SER A 115 -16.49 -11.96 -5.18
CA SER A 115 -17.19 -12.92 -6.05
C SER A 115 -17.42 -12.38 -7.47
N GLY A 116 -17.36 -11.05 -7.65
CA GLY A 116 -17.57 -10.39 -8.93
C GLY A 116 -16.68 -9.14 -9.05
N ARG A 117 -16.67 -8.56 -10.27
CA ARG A 117 -15.93 -7.32 -10.56
C ARG A 117 -16.84 -6.09 -10.60
N ASP A 118 -18.09 -6.27 -10.31
CA ASP A 118 -19.04 -5.18 -10.19
C ASP A 118 -18.87 -4.43 -8.87
N ARG A 119 -19.41 -3.21 -8.84
CA ARG A 119 -19.27 -2.31 -7.69
C ARG A 119 -19.81 -2.92 -6.40
N GLU A 120 -20.97 -3.58 -6.46
CA GLU A 120 -21.62 -4.13 -5.27
C GLU A 120 -20.82 -5.30 -4.68
N SER A 121 -20.40 -6.23 -5.52
CA SER A 121 -19.58 -7.37 -5.10
C SER A 121 -18.29 -6.93 -4.42
N ILE A 122 -17.60 -5.95 -5.00
CA ILE A 122 -16.37 -5.39 -4.43
C ILE A 122 -16.67 -4.68 -3.11
N TRP A 123 -17.73 -3.88 -3.06
CA TRP A 123 -18.12 -3.16 -1.85
C TRP A 123 -18.44 -4.09 -0.68
N GLN A 124 -19.18 -5.16 -0.94
CA GLN A 124 -19.52 -6.14 0.08
C GLN A 124 -18.28 -6.89 0.60
N ALA A 125 -17.34 -7.24 -0.27
CA ALA A 125 -16.08 -7.84 0.13
C ALA A 125 -15.24 -6.87 1.00
N MET A 126 -15.18 -5.60 0.65
CA MET A 126 -14.53 -4.57 1.48
C MET A 126 -15.19 -4.42 2.85
N LYS A 127 -16.51 -4.44 2.92
CA LYS A 127 -17.26 -4.40 4.20
C LYS A 127 -16.96 -5.60 5.08
N ARG A 128 -16.81 -6.78 4.50
CA ARG A 128 -16.38 -7.99 5.22
C ARG A 128 -14.89 -8.02 5.52
N LYS A 129 -14.12 -7.02 5.06
CA LYS A 129 -12.65 -6.93 5.25
C LYS A 129 -11.89 -8.08 4.58
N GLU A 130 -12.44 -8.66 3.54
CA GLU A 130 -11.77 -9.64 2.68
C GLU A 130 -10.77 -8.93 1.75
N VAL A 131 -9.85 -8.20 2.35
CA VAL A 131 -8.90 -7.32 1.69
C VAL A 131 -7.51 -7.47 2.28
N TYR A 132 -6.50 -7.23 1.47
CA TYR A 132 -5.12 -7.12 1.94
C TYR A 132 -4.37 -6.03 1.17
N ALA A 133 -3.28 -5.59 1.74
CA ALA A 133 -2.40 -4.58 1.19
C ALA A 133 -1.08 -5.18 0.74
N THR A 134 -0.51 -4.63 -0.32
CA THR A 134 0.87 -4.90 -0.75
C THR A 134 1.65 -3.60 -0.89
N THR A 135 2.96 -3.71 -0.97
CA THR A 135 3.86 -2.59 -1.24
C THR A 135 4.06 -2.35 -2.74
N GLY A 136 3.07 -2.69 -3.57
CA GLY A 136 3.06 -2.46 -5.01
C GLY A 136 3.11 -3.72 -5.85
N HIS A 137 3.73 -4.78 -5.36
CA HIS A 137 3.73 -6.06 -6.05
C HIS A 137 2.35 -6.72 -6.02
N ARG A 138 1.90 -7.27 -7.16
CA ARG A 138 0.60 -7.96 -7.27
C ARG A 138 0.72 -9.41 -6.77
N ILE A 139 1.03 -9.55 -5.49
CA ILE A 139 1.07 -10.85 -4.79
C ILE A 139 -0.37 -11.34 -4.61
N LEU A 140 -0.62 -12.61 -4.90
CA LEU A 140 -1.86 -13.28 -4.56
C LEU A 140 -1.72 -13.91 -3.18
N LEU A 141 -2.65 -13.62 -2.28
CA LEU A 141 -2.62 -14.09 -0.90
C LEU A 141 -4.02 -14.56 -0.49
N HIS A 142 -4.09 -15.77 0.04
CA HIS A 142 -5.24 -16.28 0.79
C HIS A 142 -4.76 -16.60 2.21
N PHE A 143 -5.54 -16.18 3.18
CA PHE A 143 -5.28 -16.39 4.59
C PHE A 143 -6.59 -16.77 5.28
N ASP A 144 -6.74 -18.04 5.60
CA ASP A 144 -7.97 -18.62 6.13
C ASP A 144 -7.71 -19.22 7.52
N LEU A 145 -8.67 -19.10 8.42
CA LEU A 145 -8.73 -19.87 9.65
C LEU A 145 -9.47 -21.19 9.38
N ILE A 146 -8.87 -22.29 9.79
CA ILE A 146 -9.47 -23.62 9.74
C ILE A 146 -10.24 -23.85 11.03
N ASP A 147 -11.53 -24.13 10.93
CA ASP A 147 -12.42 -24.50 12.05
C ASP A 147 -13.23 -25.75 11.66
N GLY A 148 -12.77 -26.91 12.09
CA GLY A 148 -13.26 -28.20 11.60
C GLY A 148 -13.10 -28.31 10.08
N ASP A 149 -14.22 -28.57 9.37
CA ASP A 149 -14.26 -28.61 7.92
C ASP A 149 -14.47 -27.24 7.25
N SER A 150 -14.64 -26.20 8.06
CA SER A 150 -14.92 -24.84 7.57
C SER A 150 -13.64 -24.03 7.39
N LEU A 151 -13.64 -23.19 6.35
CA LEU A 151 -12.61 -22.20 6.09
C LEU A 151 -13.20 -20.80 6.25
N ASN A 152 -12.66 -20.08 7.20
CA ASN A 152 -13.06 -18.71 7.47
C ASN A 152 -12.02 -17.77 6.85
N PRO A 153 -12.41 -16.96 5.84
CA PRO A 153 -11.47 -16.13 5.10
C PRO A 153 -10.95 -14.96 5.94
N MET A 154 -9.91 -14.30 5.43
CA MET A 154 -9.41 -13.05 6.03
C MET A 154 -10.57 -12.06 6.23
N GLY A 155 -10.48 -11.27 7.31
CA GLY A 155 -11.56 -10.36 7.72
C GLY A 155 -12.58 -10.98 8.66
N SER A 156 -12.65 -12.30 8.78
CA SER A 156 -13.57 -13.00 9.68
C SER A 156 -13.30 -12.66 11.14
N PHE A 157 -14.38 -12.66 11.92
CA PHE A 157 -14.35 -12.59 13.36
C PHE A 157 -14.87 -13.92 13.93
N ILE A 158 -14.00 -14.65 14.61
CA ILE A 158 -14.29 -15.99 15.12
C ILE A 158 -13.96 -16.04 16.61
N GLU A 159 -14.89 -16.55 17.41
CA GLU A 159 -14.64 -16.87 18.80
C GLU A 159 -14.31 -18.37 18.90
N SER A 160 -13.18 -18.69 19.48
CA SER A 160 -12.74 -20.08 19.63
C SER A 160 -12.05 -20.28 20.98
N THR A 161 -12.28 -21.45 21.57
CA THR A 161 -11.60 -21.91 22.80
C THR A 161 -10.37 -22.75 22.50
N SER A 162 -10.14 -23.12 21.24
CA SER A 162 -8.99 -23.91 20.80
C SER A 162 -7.91 -23.03 20.18
N ASN A 163 -6.69 -23.56 20.09
CA ASN A 163 -5.65 -22.90 19.35
C ASN A 163 -6.01 -22.82 17.86
N PRO A 164 -5.90 -21.64 17.24
CA PRO A 164 -6.25 -21.48 15.85
C PRO A 164 -5.26 -22.19 14.93
N THR A 165 -5.77 -22.80 13.87
CA THR A 165 -5.00 -23.33 12.76
C THR A 165 -5.25 -22.47 11.52
N PHE A 166 -4.19 -22.06 10.83
CA PHE A 166 -4.30 -21.21 9.65
C PHE A 166 -3.85 -21.94 8.39
N ARG A 167 -4.51 -21.63 7.29
CA ARG A 167 -4.09 -21.99 5.96
C ARG A 167 -3.67 -20.73 5.20
N VAL A 168 -2.40 -20.68 4.77
CA VAL A 168 -1.89 -19.57 3.97
C VAL A 168 -1.51 -20.09 2.59
N LYS A 169 -2.02 -19.44 1.54
CA LYS A 169 -1.60 -19.66 0.16
C LYS A 169 -1.15 -18.32 -0.41
N ALA A 170 0.09 -18.28 -0.88
CA ALA A 170 0.64 -17.06 -1.46
C ALA A 170 1.39 -17.37 -2.77
N MET A 171 1.31 -16.42 -3.70
CA MET A 171 1.97 -16.52 -5.00
C MET A 171 2.58 -15.16 -5.36
N GLY A 172 3.86 -15.14 -5.70
CA GLY A 172 4.58 -13.93 -6.08
C GLY A 172 4.00 -13.27 -7.33
N SER A 173 4.20 -11.97 -7.47
CA SER A 173 3.80 -11.23 -8.65
C SER A 173 4.65 -11.62 -9.86
N PHE A 174 4.11 -11.43 -11.06
CA PHE A 174 4.89 -11.54 -12.28
C PHE A 174 6.00 -10.48 -12.33
N LYS A 175 7.18 -10.87 -12.80
CA LYS A 175 8.22 -9.93 -13.19
C LYS A 175 7.72 -9.10 -14.36
N GLN A 176 8.09 -7.82 -14.38
CA GLN A 176 7.67 -6.92 -15.43
C GLN A 176 8.76 -6.80 -16.50
N LEU A 177 8.37 -6.87 -17.75
CA LEU A 177 9.22 -6.57 -18.90
C LEU A 177 9.01 -5.11 -19.33
N PRO A 178 10.07 -4.39 -19.71
CA PRO A 178 9.94 -3.05 -20.25
C PRO A 178 9.30 -3.05 -21.63
N GLY A 179 8.60 -1.98 -21.96
CA GLY A 179 7.93 -1.79 -23.22
C GLY A 179 6.43 -2.11 -23.16
N CYS A 180 5.69 -1.58 -24.14
CA CYS A 180 4.29 -1.90 -24.33
C CYS A 180 4.15 -3.22 -25.10
N PRO A 181 3.15 -4.05 -24.81
CA PRO A 181 2.82 -5.19 -25.65
C PRO A 181 2.38 -4.75 -27.06
N ASP A 182 2.63 -5.58 -28.07
CA ASP A 182 2.35 -5.26 -29.47
C ASP A 182 0.89 -4.84 -29.71
N TYR A 183 -0.07 -5.49 -29.07
CA TYR A 183 -1.49 -5.15 -29.21
C TYR A 183 -1.83 -3.72 -28.78
N VAL A 184 -0.99 -3.09 -27.97
CA VAL A 184 -1.17 -1.68 -27.55
C VAL A 184 -0.79 -0.74 -28.67
N HIS A 185 0.25 -1.07 -29.43
CA HIS A 185 0.69 -0.31 -30.60
C HIS A 185 -0.34 -0.40 -31.76
N ASP A 186 -1.02 -1.55 -31.87
CA ASP A 186 -2.11 -1.73 -32.83
C ASP A 186 -3.35 -0.91 -32.46
N ALA A 187 -3.62 -0.76 -31.15
CA ALA A 187 -4.83 -0.10 -30.64
C ALA A 187 -4.68 1.43 -30.48
N LEU A 188 -3.47 1.93 -30.31
CA LEU A 188 -3.21 3.33 -29.97
C LEU A 188 -2.15 3.95 -30.88
N THR A 189 -2.38 5.21 -31.29
CA THR A 189 -1.32 5.99 -31.93
C THR A 189 -0.18 6.26 -30.96
N GLU A 190 1.05 6.34 -31.46
CA GLU A 190 2.25 6.62 -30.65
C GLU A 190 2.09 7.85 -29.76
N LYS A 191 1.53 8.94 -30.32
CA LYS A 191 1.24 10.17 -29.57
C LYS A 191 0.29 9.94 -28.40
N LYS A 192 -0.74 9.10 -28.58
CA LYS A 192 -1.71 8.78 -27.55
C LYS A 192 -1.10 7.86 -26.50
N LEU A 193 -0.31 6.89 -26.94
CA LEU A 193 0.42 5.98 -26.08
C LEU A 193 1.38 6.75 -25.18
N GLN A 194 2.21 7.62 -25.73
CA GLN A 194 3.12 8.47 -24.98
C GLN A 194 2.39 9.34 -23.96
N LYS A 195 1.24 9.91 -24.33
CA LYS A 195 0.42 10.71 -23.40
C LYS A 195 -0.14 9.88 -22.24
N ILE A 196 -0.56 8.65 -22.50
CA ILE A 196 -1.17 7.75 -21.49
C ILE A 196 -0.10 7.12 -20.63
N ALA A 197 0.89 6.49 -21.24
CA ALA A 197 1.93 5.74 -20.57
C ALA A 197 3.01 6.63 -19.95
N ASN A 198 3.20 7.83 -20.51
CA ASN A 198 4.20 8.79 -20.03
C ASN A 198 5.62 8.20 -19.93
N GLY A 199 5.98 7.31 -20.88
CA GLY A 199 7.25 6.57 -20.89
C GLY A 199 7.31 5.35 -19.96
N GLU A 200 6.24 5.04 -19.24
CA GLU A 200 6.19 3.91 -18.30
C GLU A 200 5.34 2.74 -18.81
N CYS A 201 5.64 2.25 -19.97
CA CYS A 201 4.97 1.04 -20.45
C CYS A 201 5.76 -0.19 -20.01
N ASN A 202 5.06 -1.11 -19.38
CA ASN A 202 5.58 -2.42 -19.02
C ASN A 202 4.46 -3.47 -19.05
N HIS A 203 4.84 -4.73 -19.11
CA HIS A 203 3.89 -5.83 -19.13
C HIS A 203 4.44 -7.04 -18.39
N PRO A 204 3.58 -7.94 -17.88
CA PRO A 204 4.03 -9.12 -17.15
C PRO A 204 4.76 -10.11 -18.06
N SER A 205 5.85 -10.69 -17.55
CA SER A 205 6.50 -11.88 -18.11
C SER A 205 5.79 -13.16 -17.65
N ASP A 206 6.29 -14.30 -18.09
CA ASP A 206 5.84 -15.60 -17.63
C ASP A 206 6.48 -16.04 -16.30
N GLU A 207 7.47 -15.27 -15.82
CA GLU A 207 8.15 -15.54 -14.57
C GLU A 207 7.56 -14.77 -13.39
N ARG A 208 7.55 -15.43 -12.23
CA ARG A 208 7.14 -14.80 -10.96
C ARG A 208 8.33 -14.55 -10.05
N TYR A 209 8.21 -13.51 -9.23
CA TYR A 209 9.11 -13.33 -8.09
C TYR A 209 8.89 -14.44 -7.09
N ARG A 210 9.99 -15.01 -6.60
CA ARG A 210 9.96 -15.98 -5.51
C ARG A 210 9.62 -15.30 -4.20
N LEU A 211 8.71 -15.88 -3.43
CA LEU A 211 8.49 -15.53 -2.05
C LEU A 211 9.53 -16.24 -1.18
N GLU A 212 10.19 -15.50 -0.33
CA GLU A 212 11.25 -16.03 0.53
C GLU A 212 10.67 -16.72 1.77
N ARG A 213 9.65 -16.08 2.39
CA ARG A 213 9.02 -16.57 3.61
C ARG A 213 7.59 -16.08 3.75
N ILE A 214 6.86 -16.75 4.64
CA ILE A 214 5.54 -16.35 5.14
C ILE A 214 5.67 -16.23 6.65
N GLU A 215 5.23 -15.11 7.21
CA GLU A 215 5.21 -14.86 8.65
C GLU A 215 3.76 -14.69 9.07
N VAL A 216 3.34 -15.40 10.12
CA VAL A 216 2.04 -15.21 10.76
C VAL A 216 2.26 -14.56 12.10
N ILE A 217 1.75 -13.35 12.27
CA ILE A 217 1.94 -12.55 13.48
C ILE A 217 0.67 -12.59 14.30
N LYS A 218 0.75 -13.11 15.52
CA LYS A 218 -0.31 -13.06 16.51
C LYS A 218 -0.20 -11.76 17.30
N ILE A 219 -1.29 -11.00 17.36
CA ILE A 219 -1.37 -9.77 18.15
C ILE A 219 -2.42 -9.98 19.26
N THR A 220 -1.96 -9.94 20.50
CA THR A 220 -2.82 -10.05 21.68
C THR A 220 -3.20 -8.65 22.14
N PRO A 221 -4.49 -8.33 22.33
CA PRO A 221 -4.93 -7.06 22.88
C PRO A 221 -4.44 -6.86 24.32
N GLN A 222 -4.26 -5.62 24.73
CA GLN A 222 -3.99 -5.27 26.12
C GLN A 222 -5.02 -5.89 27.07
N ASN A 223 -4.55 -6.41 28.20
CA ASN A 223 -5.40 -6.95 29.25
C ASN A 223 -5.65 -5.95 30.39
N SER A 224 -4.81 -4.91 30.51
CA SER A 224 -4.93 -3.88 31.53
C SER A 224 -4.37 -2.53 31.07
N LYS A 225 -4.74 -1.46 31.78
CA LYS A 225 -4.25 -0.08 31.56
C LYS A 225 -2.73 0.05 31.67
N THR A 226 -2.12 -0.77 32.50
CA THR A 226 -0.69 -0.70 32.79
C THR A 226 0.15 -1.56 31.84
N GLU A 227 -0.47 -2.42 31.07
CA GLU A 227 0.22 -3.25 30.10
C GLU A 227 0.62 -2.44 28.85
N LEU A 228 1.91 -2.42 28.55
CA LEU A 228 2.40 -1.68 27.39
C LEU A 228 2.19 -2.51 26.11
N PRO A 229 1.47 -1.99 25.13
CA PRO A 229 1.22 -2.69 23.85
C PRO A 229 2.50 -3.14 23.14
N SER A 230 3.61 -2.43 23.36
CA SER A 230 4.91 -2.78 22.77
C SER A 230 5.47 -4.12 23.23
N ARG A 231 5.03 -4.65 24.40
CA ARG A 231 5.42 -5.99 24.87
C ARG A 231 4.63 -7.10 24.18
N LEU A 232 3.42 -6.80 23.71
CA LEU A 232 2.53 -7.76 23.07
C LEU A 232 2.95 -8.12 21.63
N ILE A 233 3.81 -7.30 21.03
CA ILE A 233 4.30 -7.47 19.66
C ILE A 233 5.61 -8.26 19.60
N MET A 234 6.31 -8.38 20.72
CA MET A 234 7.63 -9.01 20.75
C MET A 234 7.60 -10.54 20.98
N ASP A 235 6.44 -11.11 21.26
CA ASP A 235 6.25 -12.55 21.49
C ASP A 235 5.70 -13.29 20.25
N ALA A 236 6.08 -12.85 19.04
CA ALA A 236 5.68 -13.47 17.79
C ALA A 236 6.75 -14.41 17.23
#